data_8ba19cd113e589c2aa3e158023e0e2c3
#
_entry.id   8ba19cd113e589c2aa3e158023e0e2c3
#
_cell.length_a   1.000
_cell.length_b   1.000
_cell.length_c   1.000
_cell.angle_alpha   90.00
_cell.angle_beta   90.00
_cell.angle_gamma   90.00
#
_symmetry.space_group_name_H-M   'P 1'
#
loop_
_entity.id
_entity.type
_entity.pdbx_description
1 polymer ?
#
loop_
_entity_poly.entity_id
_entity_poly.type
_entity_poly.pdbx_seq_one_letter_code
_entity_poly.pdbx_strand_id
1 'polypeptide(L)'
;MELFSSSIERNGIKGERKQIGDNMEVSVIIPNFNGIAFLDSVLGSLEGQTLKNFEVILVDNGSADGSCSFVSANYPWVHIIELPDNFGFCRAVNEGIKAAKAPYVLLLNNDTEVKEDFVEQMLLAIRRHKNAFSCAARMVQYHDRDKLDDAGNYYCALGWSFARGKGKNIDLYQKEEKIFSACGGAAIYRKKIMEKIGYFDEEHFAYLEDTDIGYRARIYGYENWYAPKAKVYHVGSGTSGSRYNQFKIRYSSRNNIYLIYKNMPFLQIILNLPFLIAG
;
A
#
# COMPACT_ATOMS: atom_id res chain seq x y z
N MET A 1 -39.57 32.30 -35.77
CA MET A 1 -39.24 30.89 -35.91
C MET A 1 -38.25 30.59 -34.85
N GLU A 2 -38.79 30.22 -33.67
CA GLU A 2 -38.07 29.99 -32.42
C GLU A 2 -37.46 28.60 -32.46
N LEU A 3 -36.20 28.49 -32.04
CA LEU A 3 -35.54 27.21 -31.79
C LEU A 3 -35.14 27.14 -30.31
N PHE A 4 -35.79 26.21 -29.63
CA PHE A 4 -35.66 25.87 -28.21
C PHE A 4 -34.21 25.51 -27.84
N SER A 5 -33.67 26.24 -26.85
CA SER A 5 -32.49 25.82 -26.08
C SER A 5 -32.98 25.12 -24.81
N SER A 6 -32.84 23.82 -24.75
CA SER A 6 -33.12 23.04 -23.53
C SER A 6 -31.87 22.99 -22.68
N SER A 7 -31.79 23.85 -21.67
CA SER A 7 -30.87 23.76 -20.54
C SER A 7 -31.31 22.60 -19.61
N ILE A 8 -30.55 21.53 -19.58
CA ILE A 8 -30.71 20.46 -18.57
C ILE A 8 -30.10 20.97 -17.27
N GLU A 9 -30.97 21.40 -16.37
CA GLU A 9 -30.61 21.63 -14.96
C GLU A 9 -30.26 20.31 -14.29
N ARG A 10 -28.99 20.14 -13.95
CA ARG A 10 -28.55 19.08 -13.03
C ARG A 10 -28.96 19.51 -11.62
N ASN A 11 -30.10 19.00 -11.16
CA ASN A 11 -30.50 19.10 -9.76
C ASN A 11 -29.45 18.41 -8.88
N GLY A 12 -28.64 19.20 -8.20
CA GLY A 12 -27.70 18.77 -7.21
C GLY A 12 -28.41 18.17 -6.00
N ILE A 13 -28.29 16.87 -5.84
CA ILE A 13 -28.56 16.21 -4.57
C ILE A 13 -27.34 16.54 -3.68
N LYS A 14 -27.42 17.65 -2.95
CA LYS A 14 -26.58 17.91 -1.78
C LYS A 14 -26.99 16.93 -0.69
N GLY A 15 -26.43 15.73 -0.72
CA GLY A 15 -26.45 14.86 0.44
C GLY A 15 -25.61 15.49 1.54
N GLU A 16 -26.27 15.99 2.59
CA GLU A 16 -25.63 16.38 3.83
C GLU A 16 -24.84 15.19 4.36
N ARG A 17 -23.51 15.20 4.22
CA ARG A 17 -22.66 14.32 5.00
C ARG A 17 -22.81 14.77 6.46
N LYS A 18 -23.60 14.02 7.25
CA LYS A 18 -23.56 14.09 8.71
C LYS A 18 -22.08 14.17 9.13
N GLN A 19 -21.76 15.09 10.03
CA GLN A 19 -20.46 15.13 10.69
C GLN A 19 -20.16 13.72 11.22
N ILE A 20 -19.24 13.01 10.55
CA ILE A 20 -18.71 11.73 10.99
C ILE A 20 -17.65 12.09 12.03
N GLY A 21 -18.12 12.43 13.24
CA GLY A 21 -17.30 12.63 14.42
C GLY A 21 -16.82 11.28 14.95
N ASP A 22 -15.56 11.19 15.29
CA ASP A 22 -14.90 10.28 16.24
C ASP A 22 -14.90 8.76 16.00
N ASN A 23 -15.28 8.20 14.82
CA ASN A 23 -15.23 6.75 14.65
C ASN A 23 -14.64 6.33 13.28
N MET A 24 -13.53 6.95 12.87
CA MET A 24 -12.78 6.48 11.70
C MET A 24 -12.20 5.11 11.99
N GLU A 25 -12.46 4.16 11.10
CA GLU A 25 -11.98 2.78 11.25
C GLU A 25 -10.69 2.52 10.49
N VAL A 26 -10.51 3.17 9.32
CA VAL A 26 -9.35 3.00 8.44
C VAL A 26 -8.86 4.36 7.98
N SER A 27 -7.55 4.60 8.02
CA SER A 27 -6.88 5.69 7.30
C SER A 27 -6.15 5.09 6.10
N VAL A 28 -6.62 5.43 4.89
CA VAL A 28 -5.97 5.05 3.63
C VAL A 28 -4.86 6.04 3.35
N ILE A 29 -3.63 5.56 3.22
CA ILE A 29 -2.44 6.37 2.99
C ILE A 29 -1.93 6.09 1.58
N ILE A 30 -1.86 7.13 0.76
CA ILE A 30 -1.42 7.07 -0.64
C ILE A 30 -0.14 7.91 -0.78
N PRO A 31 1.04 7.29 -0.84
CA PRO A 31 2.26 8.01 -1.19
C PRO A 31 2.23 8.38 -2.68
N ASN A 32 2.54 9.64 -2.99
CA ASN A 32 2.59 10.14 -4.37
C ASN A 32 3.91 10.85 -4.67
N PHE A 33 4.46 10.58 -5.84
CA PHE A 33 5.58 11.33 -6.42
C PHE A 33 5.44 11.37 -7.93
N ASN A 34 5.14 12.55 -8.50
CA ASN A 34 4.91 12.77 -9.94
C ASN A 34 3.94 11.74 -10.54
N GLY A 35 2.83 11.50 -9.85
CA GLY A 35 1.87 10.43 -10.19
C GLY A 35 0.52 10.93 -10.69
N ILE A 36 0.38 12.18 -11.15
CA ILE A 36 -0.89 12.79 -11.55
C ILE A 36 -1.71 11.90 -12.50
N ALA A 37 -1.05 11.16 -13.40
CA ALA A 37 -1.71 10.29 -14.37
C ALA A 37 -2.50 9.13 -13.74
N PHE A 38 -2.25 8.79 -12.48
CA PHE A 38 -2.88 7.65 -11.79
C PHE A 38 -3.91 8.09 -10.74
N LEU A 39 -3.84 9.36 -10.29
CA LEU A 39 -4.62 9.83 -9.14
C LEU A 39 -6.12 9.77 -9.37
N ASP A 40 -6.60 10.03 -10.57
CA ASP A 40 -8.02 9.94 -10.90
C ASP A 40 -8.56 8.52 -10.73
N SER A 41 -7.81 7.51 -11.16
CA SER A 41 -8.19 6.10 -11.05
C SER A 41 -8.27 5.65 -9.58
N VAL A 42 -7.23 5.90 -8.78
CA VAL A 42 -7.20 5.44 -7.40
C VAL A 42 -8.22 6.21 -6.54
N LEU A 43 -8.30 7.53 -6.64
CA LEU A 43 -9.20 8.34 -5.82
C LEU A 43 -10.66 8.14 -6.21
N GLY A 44 -10.97 8.06 -7.52
CA GLY A 44 -12.31 7.75 -8.01
C GLY A 44 -12.80 6.38 -7.55
N SER A 45 -11.93 5.36 -7.54
CA SER A 45 -12.28 4.02 -7.03
C SER A 45 -12.48 4.01 -5.50
N LEU A 46 -11.87 4.92 -4.75
CA LEU A 46 -12.08 5.06 -3.31
C LEU A 46 -13.36 5.84 -2.97
N GLU A 47 -13.81 6.74 -3.81
CA GLU A 47 -15.05 7.49 -3.57
C GLU A 47 -16.28 6.57 -3.49
N GLY A 48 -16.29 5.50 -4.30
CA GLY A 48 -17.37 4.51 -4.38
C GLY A 48 -17.37 3.41 -3.31
N GLN A 49 -16.46 3.42 -2.32
CA GLN A 49 -16.33 2.33 -1.34
C GLN A 49 -17.61 2.09 -0.52
N THR A 50 -17.89 0.80 -0.21
CA THR A 50 -19.02 0.38 0.65
C THR A 50 -18.83 0.84 2.08
N LEU A 51 -17.64 0.69 2.66
CA LEU A 51 -17.28 1.28 3.95
C LEU A 51 -17.23 2.81 3.82
N LYS A 52 -17.88 3.53 4.74
CA LYS A 52 -17.89 5.01 4.72
C LYS A 52 -17.06 5.65 5.83
N ASN A 53 -16.72 4.87 6.88
CA ASN A 53 -15.96 5.36 8.03
C ASN A 53 -14.45 5.25 7.81
N PHE A 54 -13.94 5.86 6.74
CA PHE A 54 -12.51 5.95 6.47
C PHE A 54 -12.12 7.35 5.99
N GLU A 55 -10.86 7.69 6.16
CA GLU A 55 -10.24 8.89 5.60
C GLU A 55 -9.19 8.50 4.55
N VAL A 56 -8.88 9.43 3.64
CA VAL A 56 -7.78 9.28 2.69
C VAL A 56 -6.77 10.39 2.92
N ILE A 57 -5.52 10.00 3.06
CA ILE A 57 -4.37 10.88 3.23
C ILE A 57 -3.44 10.65 2.04
N LEU A 58 -3.37 11.63 1.15
CA LEU A 58 -2.37 11.67 0.08
C LEU A 58 -1.10 12.32 0.64
N VAL A 59 0.01 11.62 0.61
CA VAL A 59 1.31 12.21 0.98
C VAL A 59 2.09 12.46 -0.30
N ASP A 60 2.10 13.72 -0.69
CA ASP A 60 2.87 14.17 -1.85
C ASP A 60 4.33 14.36 -1.47
N ASN A 61 5.18 13.62 -2.13
CA ASN A 61 6.60 13.50 -1.81
C ASN A 61 7.45 14.43 -2.70
N GLY A 62 7.05 15.70 -2.79
CA GLY A 62 7.74 16.73 -3.57
C GLY A 62 7.48 16.63 -5.08
N SER A 63 6.23 16.40 -5.50
CA SER A 63 5.86 16.37 -6.92
C SER A 63 5.94 17.74 -7.57
N ALA A 64 6.31 17.76 -8.86
CA ALA A 64 6.33 18.94 -9.72
C ALA A 64 5.34 18.87 -10.88
N ASP A 65 4.51 17.84 -10.96
CA ASP A 65 3.60 17.53 -12.07
C ASP A 65 2.18 18.12 -11.92
N GLY A 66 1.90 18.84 -10.82
CA GLY A 66 0.59 19.41 -10.53
C GLY A 66 -0.34 18.47 -9.76
N SER A 67 0.14 17.34 -9.24
CA SER A 67 -0.62 16.36 -8.46
C SER A 67 -1.46 16.99 -7.34
N CYS A 68 -0.86 17.84 -6.49
CA CYS A 68 -1.57 18.48 -5.37
C CYS A 68 -2.72 19.39 -5.83
N SER A 69 -2.48 20.21 -6.86
CA SER A 69 -3.50 21.08 -7.43
C SER A 69 -4.66 20.28 -8.04
N PHE A 70 -4.34 19.18 -8.74
CA PHE A 70 -5.34 18.28 -9.30
C PHE A 70 -6.22 17.67 -8.21
N VAL A 71 -5.62 17.15 -7.14
CA VAL A 71 -6.36 16.51 -6.04
C VAL A 71 -7.20 17.54 -5.28
N SER A 72 -6.66 18.71 -4.97
CA SER A 72 -7.40 19.78 -4.28
C SER A 72 -8.63 20.22 -5.06
N ALA A 73 -8.55 20.29 -6.39
CA ALA A 73 -9.65 20.72 -7.24
C ALA A 73 -10.75 19.65 -7.43
N ASN A 74 -10.34 18.36 -7.60
CA ASN A 74 -11.27 17.30 -7.99
C ASN A 74 -11.70 16.40 -6.82
N TYR A 75 -10.87 16.28 -5.76
CA TYR A 75 -11.08 15.40 -4.61
C TYR A 75 -10.91 16.15 -3.28
N PRO A 76 -11.72 17.18 -2.98
CA PRO A 76 -11.56 18.06 -1.81
C PRO A 76 -11.75 17.34 -0.46
N TRP A 77 -12.19 16.08 -0.46
CA TRP A 77 -12.34 15.24 0.71
C TRP A 77 -11.04 14.50 1.09
N VAL A 78 -10.01 14.55 0.25
CA VAL A 78 -8.69 13.97 0.49
C VAL A 78 -7.85 14.93 1.32
N HIS A 79 -7.26 14.44 2.39
CA HIS A 79 -6.27 15.19 3.16
C HIS A 79 -4.90 15.10 2.49
N ILE A 80 -4.33 16.25 2.09
CA ILE A 80 -3.02 16.30 1.42
C ILE A 80 -1.96 16.69 2.44
N ILE A 81 -0.85 15.95 2.46
CA ILE A 81 0.40 16.30 3.15
C ILE A 81 1.46 16.51 2.08
N GLU A 82 1.98 17.73 1.98
CA GLU A 82 3.02 18.07 1.00
C GLU A 82 4.39 18.05 1.66
N LEU A 83 5.31 17.25 1.13
CA LEU A 83 6.71 17.24 1.53
C LEU A 83 7.53 18.11 0.54
N PRO A 84 8.56 18.80 1.02
CA PRO A 84 9.31 19.74 0.16
C PRO A 84 10.17 19.05 -0.91
N ASP A 85 10.51 17.77 -0.72
CA ASP A 85 11.37 16.99 -1.60
C ASP A 85 10.98 15.50 -1.59
N ASN A 86 11.56 14.72 -2.50
CA ASN A 86 11.40 13.26 -2.51
C ASN A 86 12.30 12.59 -1.47
N PHE A 87 11.75 12.30 -0.30
CA PHE A 87 12.41 11.57 0.79
C PHE A 87 12.27 10.05 0.72
N GLY A 88 11.73 9.52 -0.36
CA GLY A 88 11.48 8.08 -0.55
C GLY A 88 10.13 7.62 0.01
N PHE A 89 9.78 6.39 -0.34
CA PHE A 89 8.50 5.77 0.02
C PHE A 89 8.32 5.68 1.55
N CYS A 90 9.35 5.22 2.27
CA CYS A 90 9.29 5.01 3.70
C CYS A 90 8.93 6.27 4.47
N ARG A 91 9.59 7.39 4.16
CA ARG A 91 9.30 8.68 4.80
C ARG A 91 7.89 9.16 4.48
N ALA A 92 7.47 9.09 3.23
CA ALA A 92 6.13 9.51 2.83
C ALA A 92 5.04 8.72 3.56
N VAL A 93 5.13 7.38 3.60
CA VAL A 93 4.13 6.57 4.32
C VAL A 93 4.17 6.82 5.83
N ASN A 94 5.33 7.03 6.43
CA ASN A 94 5.46 7.35 7.85
C ASN A 94 4.75 8.66 8.22
N GLU A 95 4.88 9.71 7.41
CA GLU A 95 4.18 10.97 7.65
C GLU A 95 2.65 10.77 7.57
N GLY A 96 2.16 10.00 6.59
CA GLY A 96 0.75 9.62 6.53
C GLY A 96 0.29 8.80 7.74
N ILE A 97 1.09 7.83 8.20
CA ILE A 97 0.77 7.01 9.39
C ILE A 97 0.70 7.87 10.67
N LYS A 98 1.60 8.84 10.82
CA LYS A 98 1.58 9.77 11.97
C LYS A 98 0.32 10.63 11.97
N ALA A 99 -0.11 11.11 10.81
CA ALA A 99 -1.32 11.94 10.65
C ALA A 99 -2.63 11.13 10.74
N ALA A 100 -2.59 9.81 10.52
CA ALA A 100 -3.75 8.92 10.53
C ALA A 100 -4.49 8.93 11.87
N LYS A 101 -5.82 9.09 11.81
CA LYS A 101 -6.70 9.12 12.99
C LYS A 101 -7.23 7.75 13.37
N ALA A 102 -7.32 6.84 12.39
CA ALA A 102 -7.90 5.52 12.58
C ALA A 102 -6.94 4.52 13.24
N PRO A 103 -7.46 3.47 13.91
CA PRO A 103 -6.66 2.40 14.51
C PRO A 103 -6.02 1.47 13.48
N TYR A 104 -6.53 1.46 12.25
CA TYR A 104 -5.97 0.70 11.13
C TYR A 104 -5.50 1.65 10.05
N VAL A 105 -4.29 1.41 9.52
CA VAL A 105 -3.75 2.14 8.38
C VAL A 105 -3.66 1.21 7.17
N LEU A 106 -4.17 1.66 6.04
CA LEU A 106 -4.18 0.95 4.78
C LEU A 106 -3.26 1.68 3.80
N LEU A 107 -2.09 1.11 3.54
CA LEU A 107 -1.22 1.64 2.48
C LEU A 107 -1.76 1.23 1.12
N LEU A 108 -1.81 2.15 0.19
CA LEU A 108 -2.28 1.93 -1.17
C LEU A 108 -1.44 2.77 -2.14
N ASN A 109 -0.82 2.12 -3.11
CA ASN A 109 -0.07 2.83 -4.14
C ASN A 109 -1.00 3.69 -5.01
N ASN A 110 -0.46 4.81 -5.50
CA ASN A 110 -1.20 5.73 -6.37
C ASN A 110 -1.55 5.12 -7.74
N ASP A 111 -0.79 4.13 -8.24
CA ASP A 111 -1.00 3.44 -9.51
C ASP A 111 -1.92 2.20 -9.39
N THR A 112 -2.99 2.34 -8.58
CA THR A 112 -3.96 1.26 -8.33
C THR A 112 -5.39 1.66 -8.65
N GLU A 113 -6.24 0.63 -8.86
CA GLU A 113 -7.69 0.72 -8.93
C GLU A 113 -8.29 -0.34 -8.01
N VAL A 114 -9.17 0.04 -7.09
CA VAL A 114 -9.74 -0.87 -6.09
C VAL A 114 -11.19 -1.25 -6.41
N LYS A 115 -11.63 -2.44 -5.96
CA LYS A 115 -13.03 -2.83 -5.99
C LYS A 115 -13.84 -2.06 -4.94
N GLU A 116 -15.14 -1.90 -5.18
CA GLU A 116 -16.07 -1.14 -4.34
C GLU A 116 -16.14 -1.56 -2.86
N ASP A 117 -15.82 -2.83 -2.57
CA ASP A 117 -15.79 -3.40 -1.22
C ASP A 117 -14.37 -3.55 -0.63
N PHE A 118 -13.36 -3.01 -1.30
CA PHE A 118 -11.96 -3.26 -0.99
C PHE A 118 -11.56 -2.86 0.44
N VAL A 119 -11.88 -1.64 0.86
CA VAL A 119 -11.52 -1.14 2.21
C VAL A 119 -12.22 -1.96 3.28
N GLU A 120 -13.49 -2.32 3.06
CA GLU A 120 -14.26 -3.19 3.96
C GLU A 120 -13.65 -4.59 4.07
N GLN A 121 -13.28 -5.22 2.94
CA GLN A 121 -12.68 -6.56 2.95
C GLN A 121 -11.31 -6.56 3.64
N MET A 122 -10.51 -5.52 3.49
CA MET A 122 -9.24 -5.36 4.21
C MET A 122 -9.47 -5.24 5.72
N LEU A 123 -10.42 -4.42 6.14
CA LEU A 123 -10.78 -4.26 7.54
C LEU A 123 -11.31 -5.56 8.15
N LEU A 124 -12.19 -6.27 7.46
CA LEU A 124 -12.72 -7.55 7.90
C LEU A 124 -11.61 -8.61 8.00
N ALA A 125 -10.66 -8.64 7.06
CA ALA A 125 -9.55 -9.58 7.09
C ALA A 125 -8.68 -9.39 8.33
N ILE A 126 -8.22 -8.17 8.61
CA ILE A 126 -7.33 -7.92 9.75
C ILE A 126 -8.05 -8.12 11.10
N ARG A 127 -9.36 -7.88 11.16
CA ARG A 127 -10.16 -8.11 12.37
C ARG A 127 -10.37 -9.59 12.69
N ARG A 128 -10.47 -10.44 11.68
CA ARG A 128 -10.60 -11.91 11.87
C ARG A 128 -9.41 -12.51 12.60
N HIS A 129 -8.22 -11.97 12.39
CA HIS A 129 -6.98 -12.50 12.95
C HIS A 129 -6.48 -11.59 14.08
N LYS A 130 -6.83 -11.94 15.33
CA LYS A 130 -6.52 -11.10 16.51
C LYS A 130 -5.02 -10.77 16.65
N ASN A 131 -4.15 -11.70 16.26
CA ASN A 131 -2.69 -11.55 16.33
C ASN A 131 -2.06 -11.02 15.03
N ALA A 132 -2.89 -10.66 14.01
CA ALA A 132 -2.38 -10.09 12.78
C ALA A 132 -1.80 -8.69 13.00
N PHE A 133 -0.57 -8.49 12.55
CA PHE A 133 0.02 -7.17 12.36
C PHE A 133 -0.47 -6.56 11.06
N SER A 134 -0.42 -7.33 9.97
CA SER A 134 -0.80 -6.87 8.64
C SER A 134 -1.61 -7.90 7.86
N CYS A 135 -2.36 -7.40 6.86
CA CYS A 135 -2.93 -8.23 5.80
C CYS A 135 -2.58 -7.64 4.44
N ALA A 136 -2.05 -8.47 3.52
CA ALA A 136 -1.82 -8.12 2.13
C ALA A 136 -3.10 -8.29 1.31
N ALA A 137 -3.41 -7.35 0.44
CA ALA A 137 -4.47 -7.48 -0.54
C ALA A 137 -4.13 -8.50 -1.63
N ARG A 138 -5.16 -8.92 -2.37
CA ARG A 138 -5.00 -9.65 -3.64
C ARG A 138 -4.71 -8.65 -4.74
N MET A 139 -3.45 -8.45 -5.03
CA MET A 139 -3.03 -7.57 -6.12
C MET A 139 -3.06 -8.31 -7.45
N VAL A 140 -3.76 -7.75 -8.41
CA VAL A 140 -3.94 -8.27 -9.76
C VAL A 140 -3.28 -7.32 -10.74
N GLN A 141 -2.63 -7.83 -11.78
CA GLN A 141 -2.05 -7.00 -12.81
C GLN A 141 -3.13 -6.18 -13.53
N TYR A 142 -2.93 -4.88 -13.67
CA TYR A 142 -3.92 -3.98 -14.27
C TYR A 142 -4.19 -4.33 -15.73
N HIS A 143 -3.13 -4.63 -16.50
CA HIS A 143 -3.19 -4.92 -17.93
C HIS A 143 -3.43 -6.40 -18.27
N ASP A 144 -3.29 -7.31 -17.30
CA ASP A 144 -3.56 -8.74 -17.45
C ASP A 144 -4.31 -9.24 -16.20
N ARG A 145 -5.63 -9.01 -16.21
CA ARG A 145 -6.49 -9.22 -15.05
C ARG A 145 -6.71 -10.68 -14.66
N ASP A 146 -6.14 -11.62 -15.41
CA ASP A 146 -6.12 -13.05 -15.11
C ASP A 146 -4.86 -13.45 -14.32
N LYS A 147 -3.93 -12.52 -14.11
CA LYS A 147 -2.67 -12.75 -13.40
C LYS A 147 -2.52 -11.94 -12.14
N LEU A 148 -1.98 -12.59 -11.12
CA LEU A 148 -1.57 -11.92 -9.89
C LEU A 148 -0.34 -11.06 -10.13
N ASP A 149 -0.33 -9.90 -9.48
CA ASP A 149 0.87 -9.12 -9.28
C ASP A 149 1.54 -9.46 -7.94
N ASP A 150 0.71 -9.59 -6.88
CA ASP A 150 1.19 -9.98 -5.55
C ASP A 150 0.08 -10.64 -4.71
N ALA A 151 0.45 -11.60 -3.88
CA ALA A 151 -0.39 -12.25 -2.88
C ALA A 151 0.34 -12.35 -1.51
N GLY A 152 1.17 -11.36 -1.20
CA GLY A 152 2.09 -11.32 -0.07
C GLY A 152 3.50 -11.75 -0.44
N ASN A 153 4.43 -11.66 0.51
CA ASN A 153 5.82 -12.00 0.29
C ASN A 153 6.19 -13.33 0.94
N TYR A 154 7.07 -14.07 0.27
CA TYR A 154 7.89 -15.12 0.85
C TYR A 154 9.26 -14.58 1.26
N TYR A 155 9.86 -15.26 2.24
CA TYR A 155 11.25 -15.03 2.62
C TYR A 155 11.92 -16.37 2.87
N CYS A 156 13.01 -16.64 2.19
CA CYS A 156 13.71 -17.91 2.37
C CYS A 156 14.81 -17.82 3.45
N ALA A 157 15.22 -18.97 3.94
CA ALA A 157 16.25 -19.07 4.98
C ALA A 157 17.61 -18.46 4.57
N LEU A 158 17.86 -18.32 3.29
CA LEU A 158 19.09 -17.70 2.76
C LEU A 158 19.04 -16.17 2.73
N GLY A 159 17.90 -15.54 3.07
CA GLY A 159 17.79 -14.10 3.16
C GLY A 159 17.22 -13.40 1.92
N TRP A 160 16.46 -14.11 1.08
CA TRP A 160 15.84 -13.54 -0.12
C TRP A 160 14.33 -13.41 0.04
N SER A 161 13.80 -12.25 -0.37
CA SER A 161 12.37 -11.97 -0.44
C SER A 161 11.88 -12.05 -1.88
N PHE A 162 10.68 -12.62 -2.10
CA PHE A 162 10.03 -12.66 -3.40
C PHE A 162 8.51 -12.62 -3.29
N ALA A 163 7.89 -11.98 -4.28
CA ALA A 163 6.45 -11.86 -4.37
C ALA A 163 5.78 -13.23 -4.59
N ARG A 164 4.85 -13.57 -3.69
CA ARG A 164 4.06 -14.79 -3.78
C ARG A 164 3.03 -14.66 -4.90
N GLY A 165 2.99 -15.64 -5.79
CA GLY A 165 2.00 -15.71 -6.86
C GLY A 165 2.21 -14.80 -8.04
N LYS A 166 3.27 -13.99 -8.10
CA LYS A 166 3.51 -13.06 -9.21
C LYS A 166 3.50 -13.74 -10.58
N GLY A 167 2.64 -13.25 -11.48
CA GLY A 167 2.44 -13.79 -12.83
C GLY A 167 1.65 -15.11 -12.89
N LYS A 168 1.19 -15.64 -11.75
CA LYS A 168 0.33 -16.83 -11.69
C LYS A 168 -1.13 -16.46 -11.91
N ASN A 169 -1.93 -17.45 -12.34
CA ASN A 169 -3.37 -17.27 -12.50
C ASN A 169 -4.03 -16.90 -11.17
N ILE A 170 -4.97 -15.96 -11.20
CA ILE A 170 -5.68 -15.46 -10.02
C ILE A 170 -6.47 -16.54 -9.28
N ASP A 171 -6.88 -17.60 -9.94
CA ASP A 171 -7.68 -18.68 -9.33
C ASP A 171 -6.88 -19.58 -8.38
N LEU A 172 -5.55 -19.51 -8.41
CA LEU A 172 -4.70 -20.35 -7.57
C LEU A 172 -4.66 -19.90 -6.11
N TYR A 173 -4.93 -18.63 -5.81
CA TYR A 173 -4.72 -18.03 -4.49
C TYR A 173 -6.05 -17.50 -3.92
N GLN A 174 -6.97 -18.42 -3.57
CA GLN A 174 -8.33 -18.10 -3.12
C GLN A 174 -8.52 -18.14 -1.59
N LYS A 175 -7.54 -18.68 -0.87
CA LYS A 175 -7.65 -18.90 0.59
C LYS A 175 -6.85 -17.89 1.38
N GLU A 176 -7.37 -17.50 2.55
CA GLU A 176 -6.61 -16.76 3.55
C GLU A 176 -5.47 -17.64 4.08
N GLU A 177 -4.26 -17.10 4.09
CA GLU A 177 -3.06 -17.81 4.54
C GLU A 177 -2.13 -16.87 5.27
N LYS A 178 -1.33 -17.43 6.19
CA LYS A 178 -0.19 -16.71 6.76
C LYS A 178 0.87 -16.52 5.71
N ILE A 179 1.41 -15.31 5.63
CA ILE A 179 2.49 -14.93 4.73
C ILE A 179 3.68 -14.42 5.54
N PHE A 180 4.83 -14.24 4.90
CA PHE A 180 5.99 -13.71 5.62
C PHE A 180 5.82 -12.21 5.92
N SER A 181 5.47 -11.43 4.90
CA SER A 181 5.14 -10.00 5.02
C SER A 181 4.09 -9.59 3.99
N ALA A 182 3.40 -8.47 4.23
CA ALA A 182 2.45 -7.91 3.30
C ALA A 182 3.16 -6.91 2.38
N CYS A 183 2.88 -6.97 1.07
CA CYS A 183 3.40 -5.99 0.11
C CYS A 183 2.84 -4.59 0.41
N GLY A 184 3.72 -3.60 0.60
CA GLY A 184 3.37 -2.23 0.95
C GLY A 184 2.53 -1.49 -0.10
N GLY A 185 2.43 -2.03 -1.32
CA GLY A 185 1.61 -1.46 -2.39
C GLY A 185 0.09 -1.52 -2.15
N ALA A 186 -0.37 -2.51 -1.36
CA ALA A 186 -1.77 -2.62 -0.93
C ALA A 186 -1.87 -3.50 0.32
N ALA A 187 -1.75 -2.92 1.50
CA ALA A 187 -1.74 -3.66 2.77
C ALA A 187 -2.33 -2.86 3.93
N ILE A 188 -3.10 -3.53 4.79
CA ILE A 188 -3.64 -2.96 6.03
C ILE A 188 -2.81 -3.40 7.23
N TYR A 189 -2.63 -2.48 8.17
CA TYR A 189 -1.81 -2.66 9.36
C TYR A 189 -2.54 -2.21 10.63
N ARG A 190 -2.22 -2.82 11.78
CA ARG A 190 -2.62 -2.28 13.09
C ARG A 190 -1.65 -1.18 13.52
N LYS A 191 -2.11 0.07 13.55
CA LYS A 191 -1.29 1.24 13.92
C LYS A 191 -0.61 1.06 15.29
N LYS A 192 -1.35 0.58 16.30
CA LYS A 192 -0.82 0.31 17.66
C LYS A 192 0.36 -0.67 17.66
N ILE A 193 0.41 -1.63 16.74
CA ILE A 193 1.55 -2.55 16.64
C ILE A 193 2.74 -1.83 16.00
N MET A 194 2.52 -0.98 14.96
CA MET A 194 3.59 -0.16 14.39
C MET A 194 4.24 0.75 15.42
N GLU A 195 3.45 1.36 16.30
CA GLU A 195 3.96 2.18 17.41
C GLU A 195 4.88 1.39 18.35
N LYS A 196 4.62 0.10 18.51
CA LYS A 196 5.42 -0.79 19.37
C LYS A 196 6.69 -1.31 18.70
N ILE A 197 6.60 -1.73 17.42
CA ILE A 197 7.72 -2.36 16.71
C ILE A 197 8.55 -1.38 15.89
N GLY A 198 8.13 -0.11 15.82
CA GLY A 198 8.66 0.93 14.96
C GLY A 198 7.97 1.00 13.60
N TYR A 199 7.95 2.17 13.00
CA TYR A 199 7.41 2.44 11.66
C TYR A 199 8.31 1.87 10.57
N PHE A 200 8.05 2.20 9.30
CA PHE A 200 8.94 1.86 8.19
C PHE A 200 10.30 2.52 8.39
N ASP A 201 11.36 1.77 8.16
CA ASP A 201 12.72 2.28 8.32
C ASP A 201 13.10 3.14 7.11
N GLU A 202 13.29 4.43 7.36
CA GLU A 202 13.52 5.44 6.32
C GLU A 202 14.86 5.25 5.58
N GLU A 203 15.82 4.53 6.18
CA GLU A 203 17.07 4.15 5.52
C GLU A 203 16.85 3.25 4.28
N HIS A 204 15.73 2.54 4.20
CA HIS A 204 15.39 1.78 2.99
C HIS A 204 15.13 2.68 1.79
N PHE A 205 14.61 3.88 1.98
CA PHE A 205 14.11 4.78 0.95
C PHE A 205 12.94 4.16 0.17
N ALA A 206 13.17 3.04 -0.52
CA ALA A 206 12.16 2.22 -1.21
C ALA A 206 12.70 0.80 -1.41
N TYR A 207 11.80 -0.20 -1.52
CA TYR A 207 12.00 -1.63 -1.69
C TYR A 207 12.52 -2.36 -0.44
N LEU A 208 11.89 -3.49 -0.13
CA LEU A 208 12.11 -4.38 1.02
C LEU A 208 11.79 -3.77 2.39
N GLU A 209 11.31 -2.54 2.47
CA GLU A 209 10.81 -1.90 3.68
C GLU A 209 9.59 -2.65 4.26
N ASP A 210 8.75 -3.19 3.37
CA ASP A 210 7.58 -4.01 3.70
C ASP A 210 7.99 -5.39 4.24
N THR A 211 9.06 -5.95 3.70
CA THR A 211 9.65 -7.18 4.22
C THR A 211 10.30 -6.94 5.58
N ASP A 212 11.00 -5.81 5.77
CA ASP A 212 11.61 -5.43 7.05
C ASP A 212 10.56 -5.31 8.17
N ILE A 213 9.51 -4.51 7.96
CA ILE A 213 8.50 -4.30 9.00
C ILE A 213 7.70 -5.59 9.29
N GLY A 214 7.43 -6.39 8.25
CA GLY A 214 6.80 -7.70 8.41
C GLY A 214 7.66 -8.69 9.17
N TYR A 215 8.99 -8.66 8.97
CA TYR A 215 9.96 -9.48 9.71
C TYR A 215 10.01 -9.05 11.18
N ARG A 216 10.15 -7.75 11.45
CA ARG A 216 10.11 -7.21 12.83
C ARG A 216 8.83 -7.63 13.56
N ALA A 217 7.67 -7.55 12.90
CA ALA A 217 6.42 -7.99 13.49
C ALA A 217 6.46 -9.47 13.90
N ARG A 218 7.06 -10.34 13.06
CA ARG A 218 7.24 -11.78 13.39
C ARG A 218 8.19 -12.01 14.54
N ILE A 219 9.28 -11.25 14.67
CA ILE A 219 10.20 -11.29 15.80
C ILE A 219 9.45 -10.98 17.12
N TYR A 220 8.48 -10.04 17.05
CA TYR A 220 7.62 -9.69 18.19
C TYR A 220 6.45 -10.67 18.40
N GLY A 221 6.36 -11.76 17.64
CA GLY A 221 5.34 -12.79 17.78
C GLY A 221 4.02 -12.47 17.07
N TYR A 222 3.94 -11.42 16.24
CA TYR A 222 2.77 -11.10 15.42
C TYR A 222 2.76 -11.87 14.09
N GLU A 223 1.64 -11.81 13.39
CA GLU A 223 1.40 -12.54 12.16
C GLU A 223 1.09 -11.59 11.01
N ASN A 224 1.47 -11.99 9.79
CA ASN A 224 1.08 -11.35 8.55
C ASN A 224 0.19 -12.31 7.76
N TRP A 225 -0.89 -11.81 7.18
CA TRP A 225 -1.92 -12.60 6.51
C TRP A 225 -2.17 -12.13 5.09
N TYR A 226 -2.68 -13.00 4.25
CA TYR A 226 -3.17 -12.68 2.91
C TYR A 226 -4.69 -12.63 2.90
N ALA A 227 -5.28 -11.58 2.30
CA ALA A 227 -6.70 -11.31 2.23
C ALA A 227 -7.22 -11.47 0.78
N PRO A 228 -7.58 -12.69 0.33
CA PRO A 228 -7.93 -12.97 -1.07
C PRO A 228 -9.20 -12.26 -1.56
N LYS A 229 -10.08 -11.84 -0.65
CA LYS A 229 -11.32 -11.13 -0.98
C LYS A 229 -11.08 -9.65 -1.29
N ALA A 230 -10.06 -9.05 -0.70
CA ALA A 230 -9.70 -7.66 -0.95
C ALA A 230 -8.91 -7.54 -2.26
N LYS A 231 -9.60 -7.21 -3.35
CA LYS A 231 -9.04 -7.19 -4.70
C LYS A 231 -8.68 -5.78 -5.14
N VAL A 232 -7.46 -5.61 -5.62
CA VAL A 232 -6.93 -4.38 -6.19
C VAL A 232 -6.22 -4.65 -7.50
N TYR A 233 -6.39 -3.78 -8.49
CA TYR A 233 -5.65 -3.81 -9.75
C TYR A 233 -4.46 -2.85 -9.65
N HIS A 234 -3.28 -3.29 -10.05
CA HIS A 234 -2.04 -2.54 -9.92
C HIS A 234 -1.34 -2.43 -11.28
N VAL A 235 -1.03 -1.21 -11.69
CA VAL A 235 -0.33 -0.96 -12.96
C VAL A 235 1.08 -1.51 -12.90
N GLY A 236 1.73 -1.32 -11.76
CA GLY A 236 3.08 -1.81 -11.50
C GLY A 236 4.15 -1.01 -12.22
N SER A 237 5.08 -0.48 -11.47
CA SER A 237 6.17 0.36 -11.99
C SER A 237 5.73 1.69 -12.60
N GLY A 238 4.51 2.17 -12.31
CA GLY A 238 4.00 3.43 -12.83
C GLY A 238 4.93 4.61 -12.54
N THR A 239 5.43 4.73 -11.33
CA THR A 239 6.35 5.79 -10.92
C THR A 239 7.82 5.47 -11.24
N SER A 240 8.24 4.21 -11.17
CA SER A 240 9.65 3.80 -11.31
C SER A 240 10.06 3.37 -12.72
N GLY A 241 9.12 3.40 -13.67
CA GLY A 241 9.36 3.03 -15.07
C GLY A 241 9.54 1.53 -15.27
N SER A 242 10.59 1.09 -15.98
CA SER A 242 10.75 -0.31 -16.35
C SER A 242 10.94 -1.25 -15.16
N ARG A 243 10.58 -2.53 -15.36
CA ARG A 243 10.73 -3.60 -14.37
C ARG A 243 12.18 -3.80 -13.93
N TYR A 244 13.13 -3.55 -14.82
CA TYR A 244 14.57 -3.66 -14.57
C TYR A 244 15.21 -2.29 -14.83
N ASN A 245 15.47 -1.52 -13.80
CA ASN A 245 16.23 -0.29 -13.88
C ASN A 245 17.30 -0.24 -12.78
N GLN A 246 18.30 0.61 -12.96
CA GLN A 246 19.43 0.73 -12.02
C GLN A 246 18.98 1.13 -10.62
N PHE A 247 17.94 1.96 -10.51
CA PHE A 247 17.40 2.39 -9.23
C PHE A 247 16.86 1.19 -8.43
N LYS A 248 16.02 0.34 -9.05
CA LYS A 248 15.47 -0.86 -8.41
C LYS A 248 16.58 -1.82 -7.99
N ILE A 249 17.51 -2.12 -8.90
CA ILE A 249 18.62 -3.04 -8.63
C ILE A 249 19.45 -2.52 -7.45
N ARG A 250 19.86 -1.26 -7.49
CA ARG A 250 20.67 -0.64 -6.44
C ARG A 250 20.01 -0.72 -5.06
N TYR A 251 18.75 -0.26 -4.97
CA TYR A 251 18.06 -0.23 -3.68
C TYR A 251 17.69 -1.64 -3.20
N SER A 252 17.20 -2.53 -4.06
CA SER A 252 16.87 -3.90 -3.67
C SER A 252 18.10 -4.67 -3.17
N SER A 253 19.26 -4.56 -3.85
CA SER A 253 20.49 -5.23 -3.42
C SER A 253 21.02 -4.67 -2.09
N ARG A 254 21.11 -3.33 -1.97
CA ARG A 254 21.53 -2.67 -0.73
C ARG A 254 20.60 -3.05 0.44
N ASN A 255 19.31 -2.93 0.21
CA ASN A 255 18.31 -3.14 1.26
C ASN A 255 18.19 -4.61 1.66
N ASN A 256 18.50 -5.55 0.74
CA ASN A 256 18.55 -6.97 1.10
C ASN A 256 19.68 -7.26 2.10
N ILE A 257 20.86 -6.70 1.90
CA ILE A 257 21.98 -6.82 2.85
C ILE A 257 21.59 -6.18 4.19
N TYR A 258 20.98 -4.99 4.14
CA TYR A 258 20.53 -4.28 5.33
C TYR A 258 19.47 -5.05 6.11
N LEU A 259 18.49 -5.63 5.41
CA LEU A 259 17.44 -6.46 6.00
C LEU A 259 18.02 -7.72 6.69
N ILE A 260 18.99 -8.40 6.06
CA ILE A 260 19.68 -9.55 6.64
C ILE A 260 20.42 -9.14 7.92
N TYR A 261 21.25 -8.10 7.83
CA TYR A 261 22.01 -7.58 8.98
C TYR A 261 21.13 -7.21 10.16
N LYS A 262 20.00 -6.53 9.89
CA LYS A 262 19.10 -6.00 10.91
C LYS A 262 18.22 -7.06 11.58
N ASN A 263 17.72 -8.03 10.83
CA ASN A 263 16.63 -8.91 11.29
C ASN A 263 17.03 -10.38 11.41
N MET A 264 18.03 -10.87 10.66
CA MET A 264 18.36 -12.29 10.67
C MET A 264 19.15 -12.65 11.94
N PRO A 265 18.82 -13.78 12.61
CA PRO A 265 19.61 -14.26 13.74
C PRO A 265 21.08 -14.44 13.39
N PHE A 266 21.97 -13.98 14.26
CA PHE A 266 23.42 -13.99 14.01
C PHE A 266 23.97 -15.38 13.63
N LEU A 267 23.55 -16.45 14.30
CA LEU A 267 23.94 -17.81 13.96
C LEU A 267 23.53 -18.18 12.54
N GLN A 268 22.35 -17.77 12.10
CA GLN A 268 21.87 -18.02 10.73
C GLN A 268 22.68 -17.23 9.70
N ILE A 269 23.11 -16.01 10.03
CA ILE A 269 24.01 -15.24 9.14
C ILE A 269 25.32 -16.02 8.94
N ILE A 270 25.93 -16.55 10.00
CA ILE A 270 27.15 -17.35 9.92
C ILE A 270 26.95 -18.60 9.03
N LEU A 271 25.86 -19.34 9.24
CA LEU A 271 25.55 -20.54 8.46
C LEU A 271 25.27 -20.22 6.97
N ASN A 272 24.72 -19.06 6.69
CA ASN A 272 24.42 -18.60 5.33
C ASN A 272 25.60 -17.91 4.63
N LEU A 273 26.68 -17.60 5.33
CA LEU A 273 27.79 -16.80 4.82
C LEU A 273 28.32 -17.29 3.46
N PRO A 274 28.52 -18.62 3.23
CA PRO A 274 28.98 -19.11 1.94
C PRO A 274 28.05 -18.78 0.77
N PHE A 275 26.72 -18.78 1.02
CA PHE A 275 25.70 -18.47 0.02
C PHE A 275 25.53 -16.96 -0.18
N LEU A 276 25.70 -16.17 0.87
CA LEU A 276 25.61 -14.71 0.81
C LEU A 276 26.81 -14.07 0.09
N ILE A 277 27.97 -14.74 0.07
CA ILE A 277 29.16 -14.28 -0.64
C ILE A 277 29.13 -14.73 -2.12
N ALA A 278 28.48 -15.85 -2.42
CA ALA A 278 28.44 -16.43 -3.77
C ALA A 278 27.31 -15.83 -4.65
N GLY A 279 26.36 -15.10 -4.12
CA GLY A 279 25.23 -14.46 -4.83
C GLY A 279 25.37 -12.97 -4.93
#